data_49b0dea9f0f7da9d3aaeda1ea0dd4135
#
_entry.id   49b0dea9f0f7da9d3aaeda1ea0dd4135
#
_cell.length_a   1.000
_cell.length_b   1.000
_cell.length_c   1.000
_cell.angle_alpha   90.00
_cell.angle_beta   90.00
_cell.angle_gamma   90.00
#
_symmetry.space_group_name_H-M   'P 1'
#
loop_
_entity.id
_entity.type
_entity.pdbx_description
1 polymer ?
#
loop_
_entity_poly.entity_id
_entity_poly.type
_entity_poly.pdbx_seq_one_letter_code
_entity_poly.pdbx_strand_id
1 'polypeptide(L)'
;MILPTLTIKGKTLQLPIIQGGMGIGVSLSPLASAVAREGGLGIVSSACLDRLLGKRNKRKYSTYDAVYEEVSLSRKHGGLSGINIMVAIARDYDVSVKAAIDANADVIISGGGLPLALPGVANPKETALIPIVSSLRALEIIYKKWERLGYRPDAVVVEGPLAGGHLGFKAEDIHLESNKLENLFPPIKEYVAKHGDVPVVVAGGIYDHSDIAHFLAMGADGVQMGTRFLATEESSASDAYKQAVVDAGPEDIVASVRPGSPCGLPFMVIKNAPMFISSLERRRKPRCDKGYILTKNREGNYALCRAQDNNEGYFCICNGLLSSGGYNTAIEEPLYTVGVNGYRVDRIMTVHEIMQELQGNILSSSFISPEAA
;
A
#
# COMPACT_ATOMS: atom_id res chain seq x y z
N MET A 1 -26.60 1.66 1.07
CA MET A 1 -26.45 2.73 0.06
C MET A 1 -25.81 2.12 -1.19
N ILE A 2 -26.31 2.43 -2.40
CA ILE A 2 -25.61 2.04 -3.63
C ILE A 2 -24.34 2.89 -3.74
N LEU A 3 -23.19 2.27 -3.91
CA LEU A 3 -21.92 2.97 -4.05
C LEU A 3 -21.87 3.70 -5.41
N PRO A 4 -21.42 4.97 -5.46
CA PRO A 4 -21.28 5.71 -6.71
C PRO A 4 -20.09 5.20 -7.54
N THR A 5 -20.04 5.59 -8.81
CA THR A 5 -18.84 5.43 -9.64
C THR A 5 -17.77 6.45 -9.26
N LEU A 6 -16.50 6.14 -9.54
CA LEU A 6 -15.37 7.06 -9.37
C LEU A 6 -14.67 7.28 -10.71
N THR A 7 -14.53 8.54 -11.13
CA THR A 7 -13.82 8.87 -12.37
C THR A 7 -12.50 9.58 -12.06
N ILE A 8 -11.39 9.05 -12.59
CA ILE A 8 -10.03 9.62 -12.45
C ILE A 8 -9.45 9.81 -13.86
N LYS A 9 -9.13 11.02 -14.24
CA LYS A 9 -8.55 11.34 -15.57
C LYS A 9 -9.34 10.69 -16.74
N GLY A 10 -10.67 10.81 -16.70
CA GLY A 10 -11.57 10.26 -17.73
C GLY A 10 -11.77 8.74 -17.69
N LYS A 11 -11.17 8.02 -16.75
CA LYS A 11 -11.36 6.58 -16.54
C LYS A 11 -12.32 6.34 -15.38
N THR A 12 -13.38 5.58 -15.63
CA THR A 12 -14.45 5.35 -14.64
C THR A 12 -14.37 3.97 -14.01
N LEU A 13 -14.25 3.93 -12.70
CA LEU A 13 -14.44 2.74 -11.86
C LEU A 13 -15.92 2.56 -11.57
N GLN A 14 -16.40 1.33 -11.61
CA GLN A 14 -17.80 0.99 -11.27
C GLN A 14 -18.04 1.10 -9.75
N LEU A 15 -16.99 0.86 -8.95
CA LEU A 15 -17.02 0.99 -7.51
C LEU A 15 -15.92 1.97 -7.07
N PRO A 16 -16.19 2.87 -6.10
CA PRO A 16 -15.22 3.85 -5.64
C PRO A 16 -14.18 3.24 -4.68
N ILE A 17 -13.69 2.05 -5.03
CA ILE A 17 -12.81 1.23 -4.18
C ILE A 17 -11.48 1.02 -4.89
N ILE A 18 -10.40 1.43 -4.25
CA ILE A 18 -9.02 1.20 -4.67
C ILE A 18 -8.41 0.15 -3.74
N GLN A 19 -7.91 -0.95 -4.29
CA GLN A 19 -7.06 -1.85 -3.53
C GLN A 19 -5.67 -1.24 -3.45
N GLY A 20 -5.24 -0.84 -2.26
CA GLY A 20 -3.95 -0.21 -2.02
C GLY A 20 -2.78 -1.14 -2.31
N GLY A 21 -1.71 -0.59 -2.91
CA GLY A 21 -0.51 -1.36 -3.23
C GLY A 21 0.27 -1.76 -1.99
N MET A 22 0.25 -3.02 -1.63
CA MET A 22 0.93 -3.60 -0.47
C MET A 22 2.24 -4.30 -0.90
N GLY A 23 3.37 -3.78 -0.47
CA GLY A 23 4.70 -4.38 -0.66
C GLY A 23 5.10 -5.18 0.58
N ILE A 24 5.98 -6.14 0.45
CA ILE A 24 6.63 -6.70 -0.74
C ILE A 24 5.94 -8.04 -1.05
N GLY A 25 5.48 -8.19 -2.30
CA GLY A 25 4.95 -9.48 -2.73
C GLY A 25 3.53 -9.80 -2.26
N VAL A 26 2.77 -8.84 -1.74
CA VAL A 26 1.37 -9.00 -1.41
C VAL A 26 0.49 -8.62 -2.59
N SER A 27 0.62 -7.37 -3.08
CA SER A 27 -0.13 -6.86 -4.23
C SER A 27 0.65 -7.10 -5.52
N LEU A 28 0.37 -8.22 -6.17
CA LEU A 28 0.87 -8.56 -7.50
C LEU A 28 -0.29 -8.62 -8.50
N SER A 29 0.02 -8.95 -9.76
CA SER A 29 -0.96 -9.01 -10.84
C SER A 29 -2.20 -9.88 -10.56
N PRO A 30 -2.14 -11.03 -9.83
CA PRO A 30 -3.35 -11.79 -9.52
C PRO A 30 -4.37 -11.00 -8.69
N LEU A 31 -3.92 -10.37 -7.59
CA LEU A 31 -4.80 -9.56 -6.75
C LEU A 31 -5.32 -8.32 -7.50
N ALA A 32 -4.42 -7.59 -8.16
CA ALA A 32 -4.80 -6.38 -8.90
C ALA A 32 -5.82 -6.67 -10.01
N SER A 33 -5.62 -7.76 -10.78
CA SER A 33 -6.57 -8.18 -11.81
C SER A 33 -7.93 -8.60 -11.25
N ALA A 34 -7.94 -9.28 -10.11
CA ALA A 34 -9.19 -9.72 -9.48
C ALA A 34 -10.02 -8.51 -9.05
N VAL A 35 -9.41 -7.52 -8.38
CA VAL A 35 -10.11 -6.29 -8.00
C VAL A 35 -10.59 -5.49 -9.23
N ALA A 36 -9.78 -5.42 -10.27
CA ALA A 36 -10.14 -4.73 -11.51
C ALA A 36 -11.37 -5.36 -12.19
N ARG A 37 -11.46 -6.70 -12.20
CA ARG A 37 -12.65 -7.42 -12.73
C ARG A 37 -13.92 -7.17 -11.94
N GLU A 38 -13.80 -6.94 -10.64
CA GLU A 38 -14.94 -6.62 -9.77
C GLU A 38 -15.33 -5.12 -9.80
N GLY A 39 -14.77 -4.35 -10.71
CA GLY A 39 -15.11 -2.94 -10.94
C GLY A 39 -14.42 -1.94 -10.02
N GLY A 40 -13.47 -2.37 -9.18
CA GLY A 40 -12.57 -1.53 -8.42
C GLY A 40 -11.30 -1.17 -9.19
N LEU A 41 -10.35 -0.51 -8.53
CA LEU A 41 -9.02 -0.22 -9.05
C LEU A 41 -7.99 -1.14 -8.39
N GLY A 42 -7.42 -2.07 -9.15
CA GLY A 42 -6.39 -2.98 -8.67
C GLY A 42 -4.99 -2.36 -8.78
N ILE A 43 -4.19 -2.45 -7.72
CA ILE A 43 -2.88 -1.81 -7.67
C ILE A 43 -1.77 -2.83 -7.37
N VAL A 44 -0.81 -2.94 -8.29
CA VAL A 44 0.44 -3.67 -8.08
C VAL A 44 1.37 -2.85 -7.18
N SER A 45 2.18 -3.49 -6.35
CA SER A 45 3.25 -2.81 -5.60
C SER A 45 4.60 -2.99 -6.30
N SER A 46 5.29 -1.88 -6.59
CA SER A 46 6.63 -1.89 -7.23
C SER A 46 7.75 -2.36 -6.31
N ALA A 47 7.49 -2.44 -5.00
CA ALA A 47 8.54 -2.67 -4.01
C ALA A 47 9.28 -4.00 -4.22
N CYS A 48 10.57 -3.92 -4.56
CA CYS A 48 11.47 -5.07 -4.75
C CYS A 48 11.00 -6.10 -5.79
N LEU A 49 10.25 -5.70 -6.80
CA LEU A 49 9.72 -6.60 -7.83
C LEU A 49 10.81 -7.36 -8.58
N ASP A 50 11.94 -6.71 -8.89
CA ASP A 50 13.10 -7.32 -9.55
C ASP A 50 13.58 -8.58 -8.80
N ARG A 51 13.71 -8.49 -7.49
CA ARG A 51 14.15 -9.59 -6.62
C ARG A 51 13.07 -10.64 -6.46
N LEU A 52 11.83 -10.21 -6.28
CA LEU A 52 10.70 -11.10 -6.10
C LEU A 52 10.49 -11.96 -7.35
N LEU A 53 10.34 -11.34 -8.51
CA LEU A 53 10.18 -12.06 -9.78
C LEU A 53 11.40 -12.90 -10.12
N GLY A 54 12.60 -12.39 -9.81
CA GLY A 54 13.84 -13.15 -9.98
C GLY A 54 13.84 -14.46 -9.19
N LYS A 55 13.33 -14.44 -7.95
CA LYS A 55 13.20 -15.66 -7.13
C LYS A 55 12.05 -16.55 -7.61
N ARG A 56 10.88 -15.98 -7.93
CA ARG A 56 9.71 -16.72 -8.42
C ARG A 56 10.00 -17.44 -9.73
N ASN A 57 10.61 -16.75 -10.68
CA ASN A 57 10.80 -17.24 -12.05
C ASN A 57 12.21 -17.81 -12.31
N LYS A 58 13.09 -17.86 -11.29
CA LYS A 58 14.49 -18.37 -11.36
C LYS A 58 15.32 -17.74 -12.49
N ARG A 59 15.11 -16.44 -12.76
CA ARG A 59 15.86 -15.65 -13.73
C ARG A 59 16.17 -14.25 -13.21
N LYS A 60 17.14 -13.56 -13.81
CA LYS A 60 17.40 -12.15 -13.50
C LYS A 60 16.30 -11.26 -14.09
N TYR A 61 15.90 -10.27 -13.30
CA TYR A 61 15.04 -9.17 -13.74
C TYR A 61 15.74 -7.84 -13.48
N SER A 62 15.61 -6.91 -14.44
CA SER A 62 15.79 -5.50 -14.11
C SER A 62 14.53 -4.97 -13.41
N THR A 63 14.64 -3.85 -12.72
CA THR A 63 13.48 -3.16 -12.15
C THR A 63 12.45 -2.81 -13.24
N TYR A 64 12.94 -2.35 -14.40
CA TYR A 64 12.09 -2.03 -15.55
C TYR A 64 11.29 -3.23 -16.02
N ASP A 65 11.95 -4.35 -16.31
CA ASP A 65 11.27 -5.56 -16.82
C ASP A 65 10.25 -6.10 -15.82
N ALA A 66 10.60 -6.08 -14.53
CA ALA A 66 9.72 -6.58 -13.47
C ALA A 66 8.43 -5.73 -13.34
N VAL A 67 8.57 -4.42 -13.36
CA VAL A 67 7.42 -3.49 -13.30
C VAL A 67 6.59 -3.60 -14.57
N TYR A 68 7.23 -3.59 -15.74
CA TYR A 68 6.54 -3.71 -17.02
C TYR A 68 5.73 -5.00 -17.11
N GLU A 69 6.32 -6.15 -16.72
CA GLU A 69 5.68 -7.46 -16.73
C GLU A 69 4.46 -7.49 -15.78
N GLU A 70 4.61 -7.10 -14.52
CA GLU A 70 3.50 -7.18 -13.54
C GLU A 70 2.36 -6.21 -13.87
N VAL A 71 2.65 -5.00 -14.33
CA VAL A 71 1.61 -4.06 -14.79
C VAL A 71 0.91 -4.60 -16.02
N SER A 72 1.64 -5.12 -17.00
CA SER A 72 1.03 -5.71 -18.21
C SER A 72 0.13 -6.91 -17.88
N LEU A 73 0.56 -7.75 -16.94
CA LEU A 73 -0.22 -8.90 -16.47
C LEU A 73 -1.49 -8.44 -15.74
N SER A 74 -1.41 -7.42 -14.89
CA SER A 74 -2.59 -6.94 -14.14
C SER A 74 -3.69 -6.35 -15.05
N ARG A 75 -3.33 -5.87 -16.23
CA ARG A 75 -4.24 -5.29 -17.23
C ARG A 75 -4.85 -6.32 -18.18
N LYS A 76 -4.25 -7.52 -18.25
CA LYS A 76 -4.60 -8.53 -19.29
C LYS A 76 -6.06 -9.00 -19.25
N HIS A 77 -6.69 -8.96 -18.09
CA HIS A 77 -8.03 -9.50 -17.88
C HIS A 77 -9.14 -8.45 -17.82
N GLY A 78 -8.86 -7.21 -18.24
CA GLY A 78 -9.82 -6.11 -18.24
C GLY A 78 -9.92 -5.40 -16.88
N GLY A 79 -10.74 -4.35 -16.84
CA GLY A 79 -10.84 -3.44 -15.70
C GLY A 79 -9.67 -2.45 -15.62
N LEU A 80 -9.67 -1.60 -14.60
CA LEU A 80 -8.63 -0.59 -14.39
C LEU A 80 -7.60 -1.08 -13.37
N SER A 81 -6.32 -0.98 -13.73
CA SER A 81 -5.23 -1.35 -12.84
C SER A 81 -4.04 -0.41 -12.95
N GLY A 82 -3.30 -0.30 -11.87
CA GLY A 82 -2.13 0.56 -11.79
C GLY A 82 -1.06 0.03 -10.87
N ILE A 83 -0.21 0.93 -10.40
CA ILE A 83 0.93 0.58 -9.59
C ILE A 83 1.16 1.59 -8.46
N ASN A 84 1.54 1.09 -7.29
CA ASN A 84 2.06 1.92 -6.20
C ASN A 84 3.59 1.96 -6.28
N ILE A 85 4.16 3.18 -6.26
CA ILE A 85 5.61 3.41 -6.31
C ILE A 85 6.03 4.24 -5.09
N MET A 86 6.87 3.63 -4.23
CA MET A 86 7.37 4.28 -3.01
C MET A 86 8.54 5.20 -3.30
N VAL A 87 8.44 6.47 -2.88
CA VAL A 87 9.53 7.46 -2.97
C VAL A 87 10.77 7.02 -2.20
N ALA A 88 10.59 6.38 -1.05
CA ALA A 88 11.69 5.89 -0.21
C ALA A 88 12.59 4.85 -0.90
N ILE A 89 12.12 4.19 -1.96
CA ILE A 89 12.94 3.27 -2.79
C ILE A 89 13.59 4.09 -3.93
N ALA A 90 14.39 5.07 -3.54
CA ALA A 90 14.93 6.08 -4.46
C ALA A 90 15.75 5.50 -5.61
N ARG A 91 16.45 4.36 -5.40
CA ARG A 91 17.24 3.67 -6.43
C ARG A 91 16.41 3.30 -7.65
N ASP A 92 15.17 2.83 -7.42
CA ASP A 92 14.34 2.21 -8.45
C ASP A 92 13.16 3.10 -8.87
N TYR A 93 13.01 4.29 -8.25
CA TYR A 93 11.84 5.14 -8.42
C TYR A 93 11.59 5.54 -9.88
N ASP A 94 12.56 6.23 -10.48
CA ASP A 94 12.42 6.76 -11.84
C ASP A 94 12.25 5.65 -12.89
N VAL A 95 12.96 4.55 -12.71
CA VAL A 95 12.88 3.38 -13.60
C VAL A 95 11.49 2.74 -13.48
N SER A 96 10.95 2.63 -12.26
CA SER A 96 9.61 2.10 -12.03
C SER A 96 8.52 2.97 -12.65
N VAL A 97 8.65 4.30 -12.55
CA VAL A 97 7.71 5.25 -13.17
C VAL A 97 7.71 5.10 -14.68
N LYS A 98 8.88 5.07 -15.32
CA LYS A 98 9.01 4.88 -16.77
C LYS A 98 8.40 3.55 -17.24
N ALA A 99 8.76 2.45 -16.57
CA ALA A 99 8.24 1.13 -16.90
C ALA A 99 6.71 1.04 -16.76
N ALA A 100 6.14 1.65 -15.71
CA ALA A 100 4.70 1.71 -15.51
C ALA A 100 3.96 2.48 -16.61
N ILE A 101 4.50 3.63 -17.03
CA ILE A 101 3.95 4.42 -18.13
C ILE A 101 4.04 3.65 -19.46
N ASP A 102 5.16 3.00 -19.73
CA ASP A 102 5.37 2.23 -20.95
C ASP A 102 4.50 0.95 -20.99
N ALA A 103 4.18 0.38 -19.84
CA ALA A 103 3.21 -0.72 -19.70
C ALA A 103 1.75 -0.22 -19.74
N ASN A 104 1.52 1.09 -19.96
CA ASN A 104 0.22 1.74 -19.98
C ASN A 104 -0.58 1.55 -18.67
N ALA A 105 0.05 1.63 -17.50
CA ALA A 105 -0.66 1.65 -16.23
C ALA A 105 -1.78 2.70 -16.25
N ASP A 106 -2.98 2.38 -15.76
CA ASP A 106 -4.07 3.36 -15.70
C ASP A 106 -3.76 4.47 -14.71
N VAL A 107 -3.12 4.12 -13.59
CA VAL A 107 -2.71 5.06 -12.56
C VAL A 107 -1.33 4.71 -12.00
N ILE A 108 -0.61 5.72 -11.52
CA ILE A 108 0.53 5.60 -10.61
C ILE A 108 0.13 6.29 -9.31
N ILE A 109 0.04 5.51 -8.23
CA ILE A 109 -0.16 6.03 -6.87
C ILE A 109 1.21 6.10 -6.20
N SER A 110 1.61 7.25 -5.66
CA SER A 110 2.94 7.41 -5.09
C SER A 110 2.91 8.01 -3.68
N GLY A 111 3.60 7.34 -2.77
CA GLY A 111 3.71 7.69 -1.35
C GLY A 111 4.99 7.13 -0.74
N GLY A 112 5.00 6.98 0.60
CA GLY A 112 6.22 6.60 1.31
C GLY A 112 7.31 7.66 1.18
N GLY A 113 6.91 8.92 1.25
CA GLY A 113 7.62 10.17 1.01
C GLY A 113 6.83 11.06 0.06
N LEU A 114 7.25 12.33 -0.12
CA LEU A 114 6.58 13.27 -1.03
C LEU A 114 7.06 13.06 -2.48
N PRO A 115 6.16 12.69 -3.43
CA PRO A 115 6.54 12.40 -4.82
C PRO A 115 6.75 13.69 -5.65
N LEU A 116 7.64 14.57 -5.20
CA LEU A 116 7.81 15.93 -5.73
C LEU A 116 8.24 15.97 -7.19
N ALA A 117 8.97 14.96 -7.65
CA ALA A 117 9.50 14.89 -9.00
C ALA A 117 8.65 14.03 -9.96
N LEU A 118 7.61 13.38 -9.48
CA LEU A 118 6.87 12.35 -10.24
C LEU A 118 6.46 12.81 -11.66
N PRO A 119 5.81 13.98 -11.89
CA PRO A 119 5.42 14.39 -13.23
C PRO A 119 6.59 14.69 -14.16
N GLY A 120 7.77 14.98 -13.60
CA GLY A 120 8.98 15.29 -14.35
C GLY A 120 9.82 14.08 -14.75
N VAL A 121 9.50 12.87 -14.23
CA VAL A 121 10.29 11.65 -14.51
C VAL A 121 10.09 11.19 -15.96
N ALA A 122 8.85 11.20 -16.43
CA ALA A 122 8.49 10.89 -17.83
C ALA A 122 7.13 11.53 -18.16
N ASN A 123 6.83 11.66 -19.46
CA ASN A 123 5.49 12.11 -19.89
C ASN A 123 4.45 11.05 -19.47
N PRO A 124 3.50 11.38 -18.60
CA PRO A 124 2.54 10.41 -18.08
C PRO A 124 1.52 9.90 -19.12
N LYS A 125 1.39 10.59 -20.28
CA LYS A 125 0.40 10.23 -21.30
C LYS A 125 -1.00 10.12 -20.66
N GLU A 126 -1.64 8.94 -20.82
CA GLU A 126 -2.96 8.63 -20.26
C GLU A 126 -2.89 8.09 -18.82
N THR A 127 -1.71 7.85 -18.27
CA THR A 127 -1.54 7.40 -16.89
C THR A 127 -1.87 8.51 -15.90
N ALA A 128 -2.79 8.29 -14.99
CA ALA A 128 -3.09 9.23 -13.91
C ALA A 128 -2.02 9.21 -12.83
N LEU A 129 -1.64 10.38 -12.31
CA LEU A 129 -0.66 10.53 -11.25
C LEU A 129 -1.34 10.96 -9.96
N ILE A 130 -1.21 10.15 -8.91
CA ILE A 130 -1.95 10.26 -7.66
C ILE A 130 -0.97 10.26 -6.48
N PRO A 131 -0.78 11.39 -5.77
CA PRO A 131 0.02 11.40 -4.55
C PRO A 131 -0.77 10.88 -3.35
N ILE A 132 -0.06 10.23 -2.40
CA ILE A 132 -0.57 9.93 -1.05
C ILE A 132 -0.06 10.99 -0.10
N VAL A 133 -0.96 11.55 0.71
CA VAL A 133 -0.63 12.56 1.72
C VAL A 133 -1.27 12.23 3.07
N SER A 134 -0.61 12.64 4.16
CA SER A 134 -1.12 12.52 5.52
C SER A 134 -1.29 13.90 6.20
N SER A 135 -1.29 14.98 5.42
CA SER A 135 -1.54 16.34 5.92
C SER A 135 -1.81 17.32 4.77
N LEU A 136 -2.56 18.39 5.06
CA LEU A 136 -2.76 19.51 4.12
C LEU A 136 -1.43 20.12 3.68
N ARG A 137 -0.48 20.33 4.61
CA ARG A 137 0.84 20.87 4.29
C ARG A 137 1.61 20.03 3.26
N ALA A 138 1.53 18.70 3.37
CA ALA A 138 2.16 17.80 2.39
C ALA A 138 1.55 18.02 0.99
N LEU A 139 0.22 18.13 0.91
CA LEU A 139 -0.49 18.39 -0.33
C LEU A 139 -0.10 19.73 -0.96
N GLU A 140 -0.08 20.81 -0.18
CA GLU A 140 0.33 22.16 -0.64
C GLU A 140 1.74 22.14 -1.26
N ILE A 141 2.67 21.43 -0.62
CA ILE A 141 4.04 21.29 -1.15
C ILE A 141 4.04 20.55 -2.49
N ILE A 142 3.25 19.48 -2.62
CA ILE A 142 3.13 18.69 -3.86
C ILE A 142 2.52 19.56 -4.96
N TYR A 143 1.40 20.24 -4.71
CA TYR A 143 0.76 21.13 -5.71
C TYR A 143 1.74 22.18 -6.21
N LYS A 144 2.38 22.91 -5.30
CA LYS A 144 3.38 23.93 -5.64
C LYS A 144 4.54 23.39 -6.47
N LYS A 145 4.98 22.16 -6.21
CA LYS A 145 6.09 21.54 -6.98
C LYS A 145 5.63 21.04 -8.34
N TRP A 146 4.47 20.39 -8.40
CA TRP A 146 3.95 19.84 -9.64
C TRP A 146 3.51 20.94 -10.62
N GLU A 147 2.91 22.03 -10.14
CA GLU A 147 2.58 23.19 -10.97
C GLU A 147 3.81 23.78 -11.67
N ARG A 148 4.98 23.80 -11.02
CA ARG A 148 6.23 24.23 -11.66
C ARG A 148 6.70 23.25 -12.75
N LEU A 149 6.23 22.02 -12.73
CA LEU A 149 6.46 21.01 -13.77
C LEU A 149 5.34 21.00 -14.82
N GLY A 150 4.39 21.95 -14.75
CA GLY A 150 3.25 22.04 -15.67
C GLY A 150 2.19 20.96 -15.44
N TYR A 151 2.11 20.39 -14.24
CA TYR A 151 1.20 19.30 -13.93
C TYR A 151 0.42 19.56 -12.63
N ARG A 152 -0.73 18.90 -12.47
CA ARG A 152 -1.51 18.85 -11.24
C ARG A 152 -1.91 17.40 -10.96
N PRO A 153 -2.11 17.00 -9.70
CA PRO A 153 -2.63 15.67 -9.38
C PRO A 153 -3.93 15.34 -10.12
N ASP A 154 -4.06 14.12 -10.61
CA ASP A 154 -5.31 13.63 -11.24
C ASP A 154 -6.32 13.12 -10.19
N ALA A 155 -5.87 12.80 -9.00
CA ALA A 155 -6.60 12.53 -7.77
C ALA A 155 -5.64 12.65 -6.58
N VAL A 156 -6.15 12.60 -5.35
CA VAL A 156 -5.34 12.62 -4.11
C VAL A 156 -5.81 11.50 -3.20
N VAL A 157 -4.87 10.74 -2.60
CA VAL A 157 -5.17 9.82 -1.50
C VAL A 157 -4.78 10.47 -0.18
N VAL A 158 -5.73 10.55 0.75
CA VAL A 158 -5.51 11.01 2.13
C VAL A 158 -5.40 9.79 3.02
N GLU A 159 -4.22 9.55 3.57
CA GLU A 159 -3.94 8.39 4.42
C GLU A 159 -3.89 8.77 5.89
N GLY A 160 -4.78 8.17 6.69
CA GLY A 160 -4.87 8.33 8.14
C GLY A 160 -3.92 7.38 8.89
N PRO A 161 -3.80 7.56 10.23
CA PRO A 161 -2.84 6.82 11.07
C PRO A 161 -3.21 5.36 11.33
N LEU A 162 -4.39 4.90 10.93
CA LEU A 162 -4.83 3.50 11.09
C LEU A 162 -4.39 2.59 9.94
N ALA A 163 -3.58 3.12 9.01
CA ALA A 163 -3.03 2.37 7.88
C ALA A 163 -2.02 1.30 8.34
N GLY A 164 -1.74 0.32 7.46
CA GLY A 164 -0.71 -0.69 7.67
C GLY A 164 0.67 -0.23 7.16
N GLY A 165 1.72 -0.82 7.69
CA GLY A 165 3.08 -0.52 7.27
C GLY A 165 3.59 0.84 7.75
N HIS A 166 4.24 1.60 6.88
CA HIS A 166 4.76 2.92 7.23
C HIS A 166 3.65 3.93 7.43
N LEU A 167 3.73 4.68 8.52
CA LEU A 167 2.79 5.76 8.82
C LEU A 167 3.44 7.12 8.51
N GLY A 168 2.71 8.00 7.84
CA GLY A 168 3.15 9.36 7.49
C GLY A 168 3.10 10.35 8.66
N PHE A 169 3.16 9.86 9.89
CA PHE A 169 3.03 10.61 11.15
C PHE A 169 4.25 10.41 12.03
N LYS A 170 4.51 11.34 12.95
CA LYS A 170 5.44 11.07 14.05
C LYS A 170 4.78 10.12 15.06
N ALA A 171 5.59 9.38 15.81
CA ALA A 171 5.08 8.40 16.78
C ALA A 171 4.17 9.03 17.84
N GLU A 172 4.54 10.20 18.34
CA GLU A 172 3.78 10.97 19.32
C GLU A 172 2.46 11.52 18.78
N ASP A 173 2.32 11.65 17.47
CA ASP A 173 1.17 12.28 16.81
C ASP A 173 0.13 11.27 16.32
N ILE A 174 0.43 9.96 16.32
CA ILE A 174 -0.46 8.92 15.76
C ILE A 174 -1.85 8.94 16.40
N HIS A 175 -1.93 9.19 17.70
CA HIS A 175 -3.16 9.16 18.47
C HIS A 175 -3.84 10.52 18.64
N LEU A 176 -3.30 11.58 18.03
CA LEU A 176 -3.91 12.90 18.11
C LEU A 176 -5.25 12.91 17.38
N GLU A 177 -6.25 13.52 18.01
CA GLU A 177 -7.60 13.68 17.42
C GLU A 177 -7.54 14.40 16.07
N SER A 178 -6.68 15.41 15.94
CA SER A 178 -6.45 16.15 14.69
C SER A 178 -5.94 15.29 13.53
N ASN A 179 -5.37 14.11 13.81
CA ASN A 179 -4.83 13.19 12.83
C ASN A 179 -5.79 12.05 12.48
N LYS A 180 -6.94 11.97 13.13
CA LYS A 180 -8.02 11.09 12.65
C LYS A 180 -8.43 11.46 11.23
N LEU A 181 -8.75 10.45 10.43
CA LEU A 181 -9.06 10.63 9.01
C LEU A 181 -10.22 11.61 8.80
N GLU A 182 -11.21 11.58 9.70
CA GLU A 182 -12.36 12.50 9.74
C GLU A 182 -11.95 13.97 9.89
N ASN A 183 -10.84 14.26 10.54
CA ASN A 183 -10.31 15.61 10.74
C ASN A 183 -9.26 16.00 9.70
N LEU A 184 -8.55 15.03 9.14
CA LEU A 184 -7.55 15.26 8.07
C LEU A 184 -8.21 15.55 6.72
N PHE A 185 -9.28 14.83 6.41
CA PHE A 185 -9.92 14.85 5.08
C PHE A 185 -10.57 16.19 4.73
N PRO A 186 -11.41 16.83 5.57
CA PRO A 186 -12.16 18.02 5.17
C PRO A 186 -11.28 19.19 4.69
N PRO A 187 -10.20 19.60 5.40
CA PRO A 187 -9.35 20.69 4.94
C PRO A 187 -8.61 20.37 3.64
N ILE A 188 -8.29 19.09 3.40
CA ILE A 188 -7.66 18.65 2.15
C ILE A 188 -8.67 18.70 1.00
N LYS A 189 -9.92 18.24 1.22
CA LYS A 189 -10.99 18.31 0.21
C LYS A 189 -11.29 19.75 -0.17
N GLU A 190 -11.38 20.65 0.81
CA GLU A 190 -11.60 22.08 0.58
C GLU A 190 -10.44 22.71 -0.24
N TYR A 191 -9.20 22.34 0.07
CA TYR A 191 -8.04 22.82 -0.69
C TYR A 191 -8.10 22.34 -2.15
N VAL A 192 -8.37 21.06 -2.37
CA VAL A 192 -8.47 20.47 -3.72
C VAL A 192 -9.57 21.13 -4.54
N ALA A 193 -10.76 21.35 -3.96
CA ALA A 193 -11.88 22.02 -4.62
C ALA A 193 -11.51 23.43 -5.13
N LYS A 194 -10.63 24.16 -4.42
CA LYS A 194 -10.13 25.47 -4.82
C LYS A 194 -9.02 25.43 -5.89
N HIS A 195 -8.37 24.27 -6.10
CA HIS A 195 -7.17 24.15 -6.92
C HIS A 195 -7.29 23.18 -8.10
N GLY A 196 -8.49 22.71 -8.45
CA GLY A 196 -8.69 21.87 -9.63
C GLY A 196 -9.78 20.83 -9.54
N ASP A 197 -10.41 20.68 -8.35
CA ASP A 197 -11.58 19.82 -8.09
C ASP A 197 -11.40 18.38 -8.62
N VAL A 198 -10.28 17.77 -8.27
CA VAL A 198 -10.00 16.37 -8.58
C VAL A 198 -10.51 15.44 -7.48
N PRO A 199 -10.73 14.15 -7.74
CA PRO A 199 -11.17 13.21 -6.71
C PRO A 199 -10.24 13.15 -5.51
N VAL A 200 -10.83 13.10 -4.31
CA VAL A 200 -10.10 12.86 -3.05
C VAL A 200 -10.57 11.55 -2.45
N VAL A 201 -9.65 10.61 -2.38
CA VAL A 201 -9.82 9.24 -1.88
C VAL A 201 -9.27 9.17 -0.47
N VAL A 202 -9.96 8.52 0.45
CA VAL A 202 -9.52 8.34 1.84
C VAL A 202 -8.98 6.94 2.06
N ALA A 203 -7.97 6.80 2.94
CA ALA A 203 -7.30 5.54 3.25
C ALA A 203 -6.90 5.44 4.72
N GLY A 204 -6.77 4.22 5.23
CA GLY A 204 -6.33 3.94 6.60
C GLY A 204 -7.51 3.77 7.57
N GLY A 205 -7.74 2.52 7.97
CA GLY A 205 -8.79 2.16 8.93
C GLY A 205 -10.15 1.80 8.32
N ILE A 206 -10.32 1.89 7.01
CA ILE A 206 -11.58 1.55 6.33
C ILE A 206 -11.65 0.02 6.18
N TYR A 207 -12.76 -0.59 6.60
CA TYR A 207 -12.89 -2.02 6.67
C TYR A 207 -14.15 -2.58 5.97
N ASP A 208 -15.31 -1.99 6.15
CA ASP A 208 -16.59 -2.49 5.64
C ASP A 208 -17.41 -1.43 4.91
N HIS A 209 -18.62 -1.84 4.47
CA HIS A 209 -19.56 -0.96 3.78
C HIS A 209 -19.95 0.27 4.60
N SER A 210 -20.06 0.14 5.92
CA SER A 210 -20.46 1.27 6.78
C SER A 210 -19.36 2.32 6.85
N ASP A 211 -18.09 1.91 6.91
CA ASP A 211 -16.94 2.81 6.85
C ASP A 211 -16.90 3.55 5.50
N ILE A 212 -17.12 2.83 4.39
CA ILE A 212 -17.17 3.42 3.05
C ILE A 212 -18.31 4.46 2.98
N ALA A 213 -19.52 4.07 3.41
CA ALA A 213 -20.68 4.95 3.41
C ALA A 213 -20.46 6.21 4.25
N HIS A 214 -19.80 6.08 5.40
CA HIS A 214 -19.45 7.20 6.28
C HIS A 214 -18.59 8.23 5.55
N PHE A 215 -17.47 7.82 4.95
CA PHE A 215 -16.57 8.76 4.28
C PHE A 215 -17.15 9.32 2.98
N LEU A 216 -17.95 8.56 2.24
CA LEU A 216 -18.68 9.08 1.08
C LEU A 216 -19.71 10.15 1.51
N ALA A 217 -20.40 9.95 2.65
CA ALA A 217 -21.31 10.95 3.21
C ALA A 217 -20.58 12.23 3.68
N MET A 218 -19.31 12.11 4.08
CA MET A 218 -18.45 13.26 4.38
C MET A 218 -17.94 13.99 3.13
N GLY A 219 -18.17 13.44 1.92
CA GLY A 219 -17.77 14.04 0.64
C GLY A 219 -16.50 13.46 0.05
N ALA A 220 -16.00 12.32 0.53
CA ALA A 220 -14.95 11.58 -0.16
C ALA A 220 -15.48 11.02 -1.50
N ASP A 221 -14.63 11.00 -2.52
CA ASP A 221 -15.00 10.48 -3.83
C ASP A 221 -14.78 8.95 -3.95
N GLY A 222 -14.01 8.39 -3.03
CA GLY A 222 -13.74 6.96 -2.94
C GLY A 222 -12.87 6.60 -1.75
N VAL A 223 -12.55 5.31 -1.63
CA VAL A 223 -11.75 4.76 -0.55
C VAL A 223 -10.58 3.92 -1.09
N GLN A 224 -9.45 3.92 -0.37
CA GLN A 224 -8.36 2.99 -0.60
C GLN A 224 -8.20 2.06 0.60
N MET A 225 -8.15 0.75 0.34
CA MET A 225 -8.12 -0.30 1.36
C MET A 225 -6.98 -1.28 1.09
N GLY A 226 -6.25 -1.67 2.13
CA GLY A 226 -5.19 -2.68 2.02
C GLY A 226 -5.53 -3.96 2.77
N THR A 227 -5.74 -3.86 4.07
CA THR A 227 -5.89 -4.97 5.03
C THR A 227 -6.91 -6.03 4.60
N ARG A 228 -8.09 -5.62 4.12
CA ARG A 228 -9.12 -6.54 3.63
C ARG A 228 -8.61 -7.41 2.48
N PHE A 229 -7.87 -6.80 1.54
CA PHE A 229 -7.35 -7.49 0.37
C PHE A 229 -6.08 -8.30 0.64
N LEU A 230 -5.40 -8.10 1.78
CA LEU A 230 -4.25 -8.89 2.17
C LEU A 230 -4.65 -10.35 2.45
N ALA A 231 -5.73 -10.56 3.19
CA ALA A 231 -6.24 -11.87 3.55
C ALA A 231 -7.21 -12.41 2.48
N THR A 232 -6.80 -12.38 1.21
CA THR A 232 -7.56 -12.96 0.10
C THR A 232 -6.82 -14.12 -0.55
N GLU A 233 -7.56 -14.97 -1.24
CA GLU A 233 -6.97 -16.08 -2.00
C GLU A 233 -6.02 -15.54 -3.07
N GLU A 234 -6.40 -14.44 -3.76
CA GLU A 234 -5.64 -13.84 -4.86
C GLU A 234 -4.44 -13.00 -4.41
N SER A 235 -4.37 -12.65 -3.13
CA SER A 235 -3.18 -12.02 -2.55
C SER A 235 -1.99 -12.97 -2.63
N SER A 236 -0.83 -12.44 -3.03
CA SER A 236 0.42 -13.20 -3.11
C SER A 236 1.19 -13.27 -1.78
N ALA A 237 0.57 -12.85 -0.67
CA ALA A 237 1.10 -13.11 0.68
C ALA A 237 1.14 -14.62 0.94
N SER A 238 2.09 -15.09 1.76
CA SER A 238 2.13 -16.49 2.15
C SER A 238 0.93 -16.85 3.04
N ASP A 239 0.55 -18.13 3.04
CA ASP A 239 -0.55 -18.62 3.88
C ASP A 239 -0.31 -18.31 5.36
N ALA A 240 0.95 -18.45 5.82
CA ALA A 240 1.33 -18.09 7.19
C ALA A 240 1.10 -16.60 7.50
N TYR A 241 1.30 -15.71 6.52
CA TYR A 241 1.03 -14.29 6.72
C TYR A 241 -0.48 -14.02 6.74
N LYS A 242 -1.24 -14.59 5.81
CA LYS A 242 -2.71 -14.46 5.80
C LYS A 242 -3.31 -14.98 7.10
N GLN A 243 -2.84 -16.15 7.58
CA GLN A 243 -3.30 -16.73 8.83
C GLN A 243 -2.92 -15.86 10.04
N ALA A 244 -1.71 -15.27 10.07
CA ALA A 244 -1.32 -14.36 11.14
C ALA A 244 -2.20 -13.10 11.22
N VAL A 245 -2.81 -12.67 10.11
CA VAL A 245 -3.80 -11.58 10.12
C VAL A 245 -5.12 -12.06 10.70
N VAL A 246 -5.58 -13.26 10.32
CA VAL A 246 -6.83 -13.85 10.83
C VAL A 246 -6.74 -14.12 12.34
N ASP A 247 -5.57 -14.53 12.82
CA ASP A 247 -5.36 -14.86 14.24
C ASP A 247 -5.09 -13.64 15.13
N ALA A 248 -4.85 -12.45 14.53
CA ALA A 248 -4.46 -11.25 15.28
C ALA A 248 -5.65 -10.63 16.04
N GLY A 249 -5.49 -10.46 17.35
CA GLY A 249 -6.38 -9.65 18.18
C GLY A 249 -6.06 -8.14 18.09
N PRO A 250 -6.94 -7.28 18.62
CA PRO A 250 -6.74 -5.83 18.56
C PRO A 250 -5.44 -5.36 19.25
N GLU A 251 -5.01 -6.05 20.31
CA GLU A 251 -3.76 -5.77 21.04
C GLU A 251 -2.52 -6.30 20.33
N ASP A 252 -2.65 -7.12 19.29
CA ASP A 252 -1.52 -7.68 18.55
C ASP A 252 -1.01 -6.75 17.45
N ILE A 253 -1.76 -5.71 17.10
CA ILE A 253 -1.40 -4.77 16.05
C ILE A 253 -0.87 -3.50 16.68
N VAL A 254 0.40 -3.19 16.43
CA VAL A 254 1.09 -2.09 17.10
C VAL A 254 1.88 -1.22 16.11
N ALA A 255 1.87 0.11 16.35
CA ALA A 255 2.75 1.04 15.65
C ALA A 255 4.13 1.03 16.32
N SER A 256 5.08 0.32 15.73
CA SER A 256 6.41 0.17 16.31
C SER A 256 7.40 1.21 15.81
N VAL A 257 8.18 1.78 16.74
CA VAL A 257 9.28 2.71 16.48
C VAL A 257 10.63 2.07 16.81
N ARG A 258 10.64 1.21 17.85
CA ARG A 258 11.80 0.43 18.29
C ARG A 258 11.36 -0.96 18.80
N PRO A 259 11.71 -2.03 18.09
CA PRO A 259 12.35 -2.07 16.77
C PRO A 259 11.47 -1.43 15.68
N GLY A 260 12.06 -0.80 14.68
CA GLY A 260 11.29 0.02 13.75
C GLY A 260 11.86 0.08 12.33
N SER A 261 11.24 0.95 11.52
CA SER A 261 11.67 1.18 10.15
C SER A 261 13.01 1.93 10.09
N PRO A 262 13.93 1.53 9.19
CA PRO A 262 15.18 2.24 8.94
C PRO A 262 14.99 3.70 8.47
N CYS A 263 13.82 4.06 7.94
CA CYS A 263 13.51 5.44 7.54
C CYS A 263 13.10 6.33 8.72
N GLY A 264 12.93 5.75 9.93
CA GLY A 264 12.59 6.49 11.15
C GLY A 264 11.10 6.77 11.34
N LEU A 265 10.25 6.34 10.40
CA LEU A 265 8.80 6.44 10.55
C LEU A 265 8.25 5.28 11.39
N PRO A 266 7.17 5.49 12.16
CA PRO A 266 6.45 4.40 12.79
C PRO A 266 6.00 3.37 11.76
N PHE A 267 6.01 2.10 12.17
CA PHE A 267 5.69 0.98 11.29
C PHE A 267 4.67 0.07 11.96
N MET A 268 3.50 -0.04 11.36
CA MET A 268 2.41 -0.87 11.89
C MET A 268 2.69 -2.33 11.62
N VAL A 269 2.75 -3.15 12.68
CA VAL A 269 3.12 -4.57 12.60
C VAL A 269 2.20 -5.43 13.46
N ILE A 270 2.14 -6.71 13.14
CA ILE A 270 1.63 -7.75 14.03
C ILE A 270 2.77 -8.16 14.97
N LYS A 271 2.61 -7.97 16.30
CA LYS A 271 3.69 -8.22 17.27
C LYS A 271 4.11 -9.68 17.38
N ASN A 272 3.27 -10.63 16.94
CA ASN A 272 3.60 -12.05 16.85
C ASN A 272 4.42 -12.40 15.59
N ALA A 273 4.77 -11.43 14.74
CA ALA A 273 5.66 -11.67 13.60
C ALA A 273 7.05 -12.11 14.07
N PRO A 274 7.64 -13.16 13.50
CA PRO A 274 8.94 -13.70 13.94
C PRO A 274 10.05 -12.64 13.98
N MET A 275 10.17 -11.78 12.96
CA MET A 275 11.16 -10.70 12.96
C MET A 275 10.90 -9.67 14.06
N PHE A 276 9.64 -9.38 14.42
CA PHE A 276 9.33 -8.47 15.51
C PHE A 276 9.85 -9.02 16.83
N ILE A 277 9.53 -10.29 17.13
CA ILE A 277 9.94 -10.99 18.36
C ILE A 277 11.47 -11.05 18.45
N SER A 278 12.15 -11.53 17.42
CA SER A 278 13.61 -11.67 17.42
C SER A 278 14.34 -10.33 17.51
N SER A 279 13.73 -9.26 16.99
CA SER A 279 14.27 -7.90 17.11
C SER A 279 14.11 -7.34 18.52
N LEU A 280 12.97 -7.57 19.19
CA LEU A 280 12.77 -7.21 20.61
C LEU A 280 13.77 -7.93 21.52
N GLU A 281 13.98 -9.21 21.30
CA GLU A 281 14.89 -10.05 22.09
C GLU A 281 16.37 -9.86 21.71
N ARG A 282 16.67 -8.95 20.78
CA ARG A 282 18.01 -8.65 20.24
C ARG A 282 18.77 -9.90 19.74
N ARG A 283 18.04 -10.94 19.34
CA ARG A 283 18.62 -12.17 18.76
C ARG A 283 18.94 -12.04 17.28
N ARG A 284 18.27 -11.11 16.62
CA ARG A 284 18.43 -10.88 15.19
C ARG A 284 19.77 -10.20 14.87
N LYS A 285 20.50 -10.76 13.92
CA LYS A 285 21.67 -10.11 13.30
C LYS A 285 21.21 -9.44 12.00
N PRO A 286 21.28 -8.10 11.87
CA PRO A 286 20.91 -7.42 10.64
C PRO A 286 21.72 -7.95 9.44
N ARG A 287 21.04 -8.28 8.35
CA ARG A 287 21.65 -8.82 7.13
C ARG A 287 21.14 -8.08 5.89
N CYS A 288 21.22 -6.76 5.88
CA CYS A 288 20.79 -6.00 4.72
C CYS A 288 21.77 -6.20 3.56
N ASP A 289 21.31 -6.84 2.52
CA ASP A 289 22.06 -7.14 1.28
C ASP A 289 21.42 -6.51 0.03
N LYS A 290 20.30 -5.79 0.18
CA LYS A 290 19.47 -5.35 -0.94
C LYS A 290 19.78 -3.94 -1.43
N GLY A 291 20.07 -3.00 -0.50
CA GLY A 291 20.39 -1.61 -0.85
C GLY A 291 19.21 -0.83 -1.45
N TYR A 292 17.97 -1.17 -1.13
CA TYR A 292 16.79 -0.43 -1.61
C TYR A 292 16.57 0.86 -0.85
N ILE A 293 16.67 0.81 0.48
CA ILE A 293 16.52 1.98 1.34
C ILE A 293 17.91 2.46 1.73
N LEU A 294 18.34 3.55 1.11
CA LEU A 294 19.60 4.19 1.40
C LEU A 294 19.32 5.51 2.14
N THR A 295 19.97 5.71 3.27
CA THR A 295 19.99 7.01 3.94
C THR A 295 21.14 7.86 3.40
N LYS A 296 20.91 9.16 3.22
CA LYS A 296 22.00 10.09 2.91
C LYS A 296 22.86 10.29 4.14
N ASN A 297 24.17 10.17 4.01
CA ASN A 297 25.11 10.55 5.04
C ASN A 297 25.21 12.09 5.14
N ARG A 298 26.04 12.61 6.09
CA ARG A 298 26.20 14.06 6.28
C ARG A 298 26.74 14.79 5.04
N GLU A 299 27.39 14.07 4.13
CA GLU A 299 27.96 14.58 2.89
C GLU A 299 26.98 14.51 1.70
N GLY A 300 25.74 14.02 1.95
CA GLY A 300 24.71 13.89 0.92
C GLY A 300 24.83 12.62 0.05
N ASN A 301 25.81 11.76 0.30
CA ASN A 301 25.97 10.49 -0.40
C ASN A 301 25.04 9.43 0.20
N TYR A 302 24.55 8.51 -0.62
CA TYR A 302 23.79 7.38 -0.14
C TYR A 302 24.66 6.43 0.66
N ALA A 303 24.34 6.25 1.93
CA ALA A 303 25.00 5.35 2.86
C ALA A 303 24.20 4.06 3.01
N LEU A 304 24.80 3.09 3.72
CA LEU A 304 24.18 1.83 4.05
C LEU A 304 22.85 2.03 4.82
N CYS A 305 21.90 1.14 4.58
CA CYS A 305 20.65 1.11 5.31
C CYS A 305 20.88 0.97 6.82
N ARG A 306 20.21 1.77 7.64
CA ARG A 306 20.29 1.72 9.11
C ARG A 306 19.96 0.35 9.70
N ALA A 307 19.23 -0.50 8.97
CA ALA A 307 18.99 -1.88 9.39
C ALA A 307 20.27 -2.72 9.49
N GLN A 308 21.41 -2.22 9.02
CA GLN A 308 22.73 -2.86 9.22
C GLN A 308 23.37 -2.49 10.56
N ASP A 309 22.88 -1.47 11.24
CA ASP A 309 23.36 -1.09 12.57
C ASP A 309 22.69 -1.95 13.64
N ASN A 310 23.50 -2.79 14.29
CA ASN A 310 23.03 -3.68 15.36
C ASN A 310 22.55 -2.95 16.62
N ASN A 311 22.95 -1.70 16.82
CA ASN A 311 22.72 -0.96 18.06
C ASN A 311 21.37 -0.21 18.04
N GLU A 312 20.83 0.07 16.87
CA GLU A 312 19.66 0.92 16.72
C GLU A 312 18.30 0.19 16.69
N GLY A 313 18.28 -1.14 16.59
CA GLY A 313 17.03 -1.93 16.65
C GLY A 313 16.08 -1.68 15.49
N TYR A 314 16.59 -1.67 14.25
CA TYR A 314 15.76 -1.55 13.06
C TYR A 314 15.43 -2.90 12.44
N PHE A 315 14.22 -3.00 11.87
CA PHE A 315 13.86 -4.11 11.01
C PHE A 315 14.65 -4.10 9.69
N CYS A 316 14.99 -5.26 9.16
CA CYS A 316 15.32 -5.39 7.75
C CYS A 316 14.03 -5.54 6.93
N ILE A 317 13.29 -4.46 6.74
CA ILE A 317 11.95 -4.48 6.14
C ILE A 317 11.94 -5.18 4.78
N CYS A 318 12.89 -4.87 3.89
CA CYS A 318 12.94 -5.49 2.55
C CYS A 318 13.05 -7.02 2.61
N ASN A 319 13.94 -7.56 3.46
CA ASN A 319 14.11 -9.00 3.60
C ASN A 319 12.94 -9.63 4.38
N GLY A 320 12.48 -8.97 5.46
CA GLY A 320 11.36 -9.45 6.26
C GLY A 320 10.06 -9.55 5.46
N LEU A 321 9.77 -8.55 4.64
CA LEU A 321 8.59 -8.58 3.79
C LEU A 321 8.73 -9.58 2.61
N LEU A 322 9.93 -9.77 2.05
CA LEU A 322 10.17 -10.86 1.09
C LEU A 322 9.94 -12.23 1.74
N SER A 323 10.35 -12.40 3.00
CA SER A 323 10.11 -13.64 3.76
C SER A 323 8.61 -13.82 4.08
N SER A 324 7.87 -12.74 4.30
CA SER A 324 6.41 -12.79 4.46
C SER A 324 5.67 -13.28 3.22
N GLY A 325 6.25 -13.08 2.04
CA GLY A 325 5.80 -13.68 0.79
C GLY A 325 6.32 -15.10 0.53
N GLY A 326 7.09 -15.68 1.47
CA GLY A 326 7.67 -17.02 1.33
C GLY A 326 8.99 -17.07 0.53
N TYR A 327 9.54 -15.93 0.08
CA TYR A 327 10.66 -15.91 -0.87
C TYR A 327 12.06 -15.84 -0.27
N ASN A 328 12.20 -15.61 1.03
CA ASN A 328 13.51 -15.35 1.66
C ASN A 328 13.68 -15.96 3.06
N THR A 329 12.85 -16.89 3.43
CA THR A 329 12.75 -17.47 4.79
C THR A 329 14.03 -18.16 5.28
N ALA A 330 14.88 -18.63 4.37
CA ALA A 330 16.19 -19.21 4.72
C ALA A 330 17.24 -18.14 5.12
N ILE A 331 17.01 -16.86 4.82
CA ILE A 331 17.94 -15.76 5.07
C ILE A 331 17.45 -14.86 6.18
N GLU A 332 16.14 -14.58 6.24
CA GLU A 332 15.54 -13.64 7.18
C GLU A 332 14.17 -14.11 7.65
N GLU A 333 13.81 -13.76 8.87
CA GLU A 333 12.50 -14.04 9.44
C GLU A 333 11.42 -13.15 8.83
N PRO A 334 10.16 -13.64 8.71
CA PRO A 334 9.08 -12.84 8.17
C PRO A 334 8.66 -11.71 9.13
N LEU A 335 8.28 -10.58 8.53
CA LEU A 335 7.74 -9.39 9.20
C LEU A 335 6.31 -9.16 8.70
N TYR A 336 5.31 -9.36 9.53
CA TYR A 336 3.91 -9.20 9.16
C TYR A 336 3.42 -7.80 9.51
N THR A 337 2.80 -7.13 8.54
CA THR A 337 2.27 -5.79 8.67
C THR A 337 0.81 -5.73 8.23
N VAL A 338 -0.01 -4.98 8.96
CA VAL A 338 -1.44 -4.84 8.70
C VAL A 338 -1.92 -3.51 9.27
N GLY A 339 -3.05 -2.97 8.79
CA GLY A 339 -3.70 -1.80 9.40
C GLY A 339 -4.36 -2.15 10.74
N VAL A 340 -4.66 -1.12 11.55
CA VAL A 340 -5.22 -1.30 12.90
C VAL A 340 -6.46 -2.20 12.90
N ASN A 341 -7.35 -2.07 11.90
CA ASN A 341 -8.55 -2.89 11.78
C ASN A 341 -8.31 -4.32 11.27
N GLY A 342 -7.05 -4.77 11.19
CA GLY A 342 -6.70 -6.13 10.79
C GLY A 342 -7.30 -7.22 11.69
N TYR A 343 -7.49 -6.92 12.97
CA TYR A 343 -8.11 -7.83 13.95
C TYR A 343 -9.58 -8.19 13.63
N ARG A 344 -10.21 -7.44 12.71
CA ARG A 344 -11.59 -7.72 12.25
C ARG A 344 -11.65 -8.77 11.15
N VAL A 345 -10.51 -9.16 10.60
CA VAL A 345 -10.42 -10.22 9.57
C VAL A 345 -10.56 -11.57 10.25
N ASP A 346 -11.62 -12.29 9.96
CA ASP A 346 -11.97 -13.55 10.60
C ASP A 346 -11.70 -14.79 9.74
N ARG A 347 -11.49 -14.59 8.43
CA ARG A 347 -11.21 -15.66 7.47
C ARG A 347 -10.52 -15.15 6.22
N ILE A 348 -9.90 -16.06 5.47
CA ILE A 348 -9.42 -15.80 4.11
C ILE A 348 -10.62 -15.90 3.15
N MET A 349 -10.78 -14.90 2.30
CA MET A 349 -11.89 -14.77 1.37
C MET A 349 -11.37 -14.60 -0.06
N THR A 350 -12.22 -14.81 -1.05
CA THR A 350 -11.93 -14.36 -2.42
C THR A 350 -12.14 -12.84 -2.54
N VAL A 351 -11.49 -12.21 -3.52
CA VAL A 351 -11.75 -10.80 -3.85
C VAL A 351 -13.22 -10.59 -4.21
N HIS A 352 -13.84 -11.52 -4.92
CA HIS A 352 -15.27 -11.44 -5.23
C HIS A 352 -16.14 -11.32 -3.98
N GLU A 353 -15.96 -12.21 -3.00
CA GLU A 353 -16.72 -12.18 -1.75
C GLU A 353 -16.52 -10.83 -1.00
N ILE A 354 -15.27 -10.36 -0.91
CA ILE A 354 -14.98 -9.07 -0.28
C ILE A 354 -15.70 -7.93 -1.01
N MET A 355 -15.62 -7.88 -2.33
CA MET A 355 -16.26 -6.81 -3.10
C MET A 355 -17.80 -6.86 -3.00
N GLN A 356 -18.40 -8.03 -2.83
CA GLN A 356 -19.82 -8.15 -2.52
C GLN A 356 -20.17 -7.60 -1.14
N GLU A 357 -19.40 -7.95 -0.10
CA GLU A 357 -19.59 -7.40 1.24
C GLU A 357 -19.42 -5.86 1.27
N LEU A 358 -18.40 -5.34 0.58
CA LEU A 358 -18.14 -3.90 0.52
C LEU A 358 -19.24 -3.12 -0.21
N GLN A 359 -19.98 -3.75 -1.10
CA GLN A 359 -21.18 -3.17 -1.72
C GLN A 359 -22.42 -3.24 -0.81
N GLY A 360 -22.32 -3.87 0.36
CA GLY A 360 -23.44 -4.08 1.28
C GLY A 360 -24.34 -5.26 0.89
N ASN A 361 -23.87 -6.14 0.00
CA ASN A 361 -24.55 -7.37 -0.31
C ASN A 361 -24.32 -8.38 0.82
N ILE A 362 -25.39 -8.90 1.40
CA ILE A 362 -25.28 -9.97 2.40
C ILE A 362 -24.95 -11.25 1.63
N LEU A 363 -23.73 -11.74 1.78
CA LEU A 363 -23.42 -13.09 1.34
C LEU A 363 -24.28 -14.04 2.17
N SER A 364 -25.26 -14.70 1.54
CA SER A 364 -25.96 -15.80 2.20
C SER A 364 -24.91 -16.85 2.55
N SER A 365 -24.59 -16.96 3.85
CA SER A 365 -23.85 -18.11 4.35
C SER A 365 -24.65 -19.34 3.90
N SER A 366 -24.11 -20.06 2.93
CA SER A 366 -24.57 -21.42 2.65
C SER A 366 -24.31 -22.21 3.92
N PHE A 367 -25.32 -22.34 4.77
CA PHE A 367 -25.38 -23.33 5.80
C PHE A 367 -25.19 -24.70 5.12
N ILE A 368 -23.98 -25.20 5.13
CA ILE A 368 -23.78 -26.63 5.01
C ILE A 368 -24.22 -27.17 6.37
N SER A 369 -25.51 -27.50 6.49
CA SER A 369 -25.99 -28.35 7.55
C SER A 369 -25.27 -29.70 7.40
N PRO A 370 -24.61 -30.22 8.45
CA PRO A 370 -24.21 -31.60 8.45
C PRO A 370 -25.46 -32.42 8.73
N GLU A 371 -26.20 -32.81 7.67
CA GLU A 371 -27.15 -33.91 7.81
C GLU A 371 -26.48 -35.23 7.41
N ALA A 372 -26.37 -36.04 8.42
CA ALA A 372 -26.52 -37.48 8.50
C ALA A 372 -25.81 -38.39 7.46
N ALA A 373 -24.80 -39.09 7.90
CA ALA A 373 -24.74 -40.54 7.78
C ALA A 373 -23.83 -41.15 8.88
#